data_78aa2bd765fbffd92c2bc0d22d724a1f
#
_entry.id   78aa2bd765fbffd92c2bc0d22d724a1f
#
_cell.length_a   1.000
_cell.length_b   1.000
_cell.length_c   1.000
_cell.angle_alpha   90.00
_cell.angle_beta   90.00
_cell.angle_gamma   90.00
#
_symmetry.space_group_name_H-M   'P 1'
#
loop_
_entity.id
_entity.type
_entity.pdbx_description
1 polymer ?
#
loop_
_entity_poly.entity_id
_entity_poly.type
_entity_poly.pdbx_seq_one_letter_code
_entity_poly.pdbx_strand_id
1 'polypeptide(L)'
;MLKKIPQLLTMAILGVSFIGANPVYAASKNAKSNKVHVKQSVKKANPAGQKVTVLYYCDADNNLEGALMNDIAEMKRGYVNNPNLNLIALVDRTPNESNDSTALGENFEDTRLYKIEHNKTTRLDGGKEFPEIRVNGSYEANMGDPQTLKKFIEFGKSHYKADKYVLIMSNHGGGARDKKNNNQNLNKAICWDDSSSDGNQSDCLYMGEISDNLTDKHSVDVLAFDACLMGTAEVAYQYRPDNGGFSAKTMIASSPVVWGPGFKYDNIFARIREDNIASNEDDLTLGGKEKCFDPKTITNEEIGALFVEEQRDSVKAAGRNDQQLSCYDLSKVKDLKKSFDKLAVNLSKENKKSDIENLRGTRTRTNLIHYFNERNQFEWIDYPYFDIYDLCKQISISNKFSKETKTLASNVMKDIDNVVLYSFGGTKFNGTNGFKEGKNGLSVFLPDGNRNYISRYSMMKIPHWQIQSWYNSIDTMASGLNNPYGKLSWCKDGQDSKKNTVGNWFELLDSWFDTSNGVDGGFNHYQW
;
A
#
# COMPACT_ATOMS: atom_id res chain seq x y z
N MET A 1 -23.94 -2.31 43.21
CA MET A 1 -24.63 -2.61 41.95
C MET A 1 -24.41 -1.44 41.00
N LEU A 2 -23.31 -1.44 40.27
CA LEU A 2 -23.03 -0.46 39.22
C LEU A 2 -23.24 -1.19 37.89
N LYS A 3 -24.26 -0.77 37.15
CA LYS A 3 -24.60 -1.28 35.84
C LYS A 3 -23.45 -0.95 34.86
N LYS A 4 -22.87 -1.98 34.25
CA LYS A 4 -21.99 -1.84 33.11
C LYS A 4 -22.79 -1.22 31.96
N ILE A 5 -22.38 -0.05 31.52
CA ILE A 5 -22.82 0.55 30.26
C ILE A 5 -21.97 -0.11 29.18
N PRO A 6 -22.55 -0.72 28.13
CA PRO A 6 -21.75 -1.21 27.02
C PRO A 6 -21.17 0.01 26.29
N GLN A 7 -19.86 0.06 26.17
CA GLN A 7 -19.21 0.99 25.26
C GLN A 7 -19.61 0.60 23.83
N LEU A 8 -20.55 1.33 23.26
CA LEU A 8 -20.76 1.35 21.82
C LEU A 8 -19.48 1.96 21.21
N LEU A 9 -18.63 1.08 20.73
CA LEU A 9 -17.52 1.45 19.86
C LEU A 9 -18.14 1.91 18.54
N THR A 10 -18.34 3.21 18.38
CA THR A 10 -18.78 3.77 17.11
C THR A 10 -17.61 3.70 16.13
N MET A 11 -17.53 2.61 15.40
CA MET A 11 -16.69 2.53 14.21
C MET A 11 -17.07 3.70 13.30
N ALA A 12 -16.17 4.66 13.15
CA ALA A 12 -16.25 5.59 12.04
C ALA A 12 -15.84 4.81 10.78
N ILE A 13 -16.78 4.04 10.28
CA ILE A 13 -16.75 3.45 8.95
C ILE A 13 -16.41 4.59 7.99
N LEU A 14 -15.28 4.49 7.31
CA LEU A 14 -15.12 5.14 6.02
C LEU A 14 -16.33 4.68 5.22
N GLY A 15 -17.30 5.59 5.03
CA GLY A 15 -18.60 5.26 4.47
C GLY A 15 -18.47 4.79 3.02
N VAL A 16 -18.20 3.53 2.84
CA VAL A 16 -18.50 2.81 1.61
C VAL A 16 -19.92 2.31 1.79
N SER A 17 -20.89 3.05 1.27
CA SER A 17 -22.26 2.60 1.19
C SER A 17 -22.31 1.33 0.36
N PHE A 18 -22.45 0.18 1.00
CA PHE A 18 -22.83 -1.04 0.33
C PHE A 18 -24.28 -0.90 -0.16
N ILE A 19 -24.46 -0.47 -1.40
CA ILE A 19 -25.70 -0.72 -2.11
C ILE A 19 -25.49 -2.07 -2.79
N GLY A 20 -26.05 -3.11 -2.19
CA GLY A 20 -26.14 -4.43 -2.79
C GLY A 20 -26.99 -4.34 -4.07
N ALA A 21 -26.32 -4.34 -5.21
CA ALA A 21 -26.90 -4.67 -6.50
C ALA A 21 -25.80 -5.41 -7.27
N ASN A 22 -26.01 -6.68 -7.52
CA ASN A 22 -25.22 -7.41 -8.50
C ASN A 22 -25.34 -6.68 -9.84
N PRO A 23 -24.29 -6.04 -10.37
CA PRO A 23 -24.37 -5.47 -11.70
C PRO A 23 -24.27 -6.61 -12.72
N VAL A 24 -25.33 -6.80 -13.47
CA VAL A 24 -25.30 -7.54 -14.74
C VAL A 24 -24.44 -6.71 -15.69
N TYR A 25 -23.26 -7.20 -16.02
CA TYR A 25 -22.33 -6.55 -16.92
C TYR A 25 -22.85 -6.60 -18.36
N ALA A 26 -23.28 -5.45 -18.89
CA ALA A 26 -23.48 -5.28 -20.33
C ALA A 26 -22.16 -4.77 -20.94
N ALA A 27 -21.56 -5.57 -21.79
CA ALA A 27 -20.33 -5.23 -22.49
C ALA A 27 -20.54 -4.04 -23.45
N SER A 28 -19.91 -2.91 -23.16
CA SER A 28 -19.80 -1.78 -24.10
C SER A 28 -18.67 -2.06 -25.09
N LYS A 29 -19.02 -2.23 -26.36
CA LYS A 29 -18.05 -2.32 -27.47
C LYS A 29 -17.54 -0.92 -27.81
N ASN A 30 -16.22 -0.80 -27.92
CA ASN A 30 -15.40 0.30 -28.46
C ASN A 30 -14.85 1.32 -27.46
N ALA A 31 -13.70 0.97 -26.87
CA ALA A 31 -12.69 1.95 -26.50
C ALA A 31 -11.33 1.49 -27.06
N LYS A 32 -10.67 2.34 -27.84
CA LYS A 32 -9.29 2.09 -28.30
C LYS A 32 -8.39 2.13 -27.06
N SER A 33 -7.80 0.98 -26.68
CA SER A 33 -6.85 0.88 -25.58
C SER A 33 -5.55 1.58 -25.98
N ASN A 34 -5.15 2.57 -25.19
CA ASN A 34 -3.76 3.02 -25.21
C ASN A 34 -2.93 1.91 -24.55
N LYS A 35 -2.25 1.12 -25.39
CA LYS A 35 -1.38 0.04 -24.92
C LYS A 35 -0.26 0.63 -24.07
N VAL A 36 -0.10 0.13 -22.86
CA VAL A 36 1.09 0.38 -22.05
C VAL A 36 2.27 -0.25 -22.78
N HIS A 37 3.24 0.55 -23.20
CA HIS A 37 4.44 0.05 -23.83
C HIS A 37 5.42 -0.45 -22.77
N VAL A 38 5.54 -1.78 -22.65
CA VAL A 38 6.57 -2.41 -21.81
C VAL A 38 7.94 -2.00 -22.34
N LYS A 39 8.75 -1.31 -21.55
CA LYS A 39 10.16 -1.10 -21.85
C LYS A 39 10.85 -2.46 -21.86
N GLN A 40 11.23 -2.94 -23.04
CA GLN A 40 11.93 -4.23 -23.18
C GLN A 40 13.28 -4.18 -22.46
N SER A 41 13.37 -4.89 -21.32
CA SER A 41 14.65 -5.26 -20.74
C SER A 41 15.16 -6.54 -21.41
N VAL A 42 16.44 -6.58 -21.78
CA VAL A 42 17.06 -7.75 -22.39
C VAL A 42 17.16 -8.86 -21.36
N LYS A 43 16.36 -9.92 -21.51
CA LYS A 43 16.33 -11.10 -20.62
C LYS A 43 17.53 -12.01 -20.87
N LYS A 44 18.23 -12.44 -19.78
CA LYS A 44 18.94 -13.72 -19.79
C LYS A 44 17.92 -14.80 -19.43
N ALA A 45 17.54 -15.63 -20.40
CA ALA A 45 16.64 -16.75 -20.19
C ALA A 45 17.32 -17.83 -19.32
N ASN A 46 16.62 -18.31 -18.30
CA ASN A 46 17.00 -19.53 -17.60
C ASN A 46 16.57 -20.73 -18.48
N PRO A 47 17.48 -21.62 -18.91
CA PRO A 47 17.14 -22.69 -19.85
C PRO A 47 16.10 -23.70 -19.36
N ALA A 48 15.92 -23.81 -18.03
CA ALA A 48 14.96 -24.73 -17.42
C ALA A 48 13.56 -24.12 -17.18
N GLY A 49 13.36 -22.82 -17.51
CA GLY A 49 12.18 -22.06 -17.10
C GLY A 49 12.22 -21.73 -15.60
N GLN A 50 11.62 -20.60 -15.23
CA GLN A 50 11.47 -20.23 -13.81
C GLN A 50 10.18 -20.78 -13.24
N LYS A 51 10.10 -20.85 -11.90
CA LYS A 51 8.88 -21.06 -11.14
C LYS A 51 8.47 -19.79 -10.42
N VAL A 52 7.18 -19.56 -10.31
CA VAL A 52 6.58 -18.45 -9.55
C VAL A 52 5.74 -19.02 -8.40
N THR A 53 5.94 -18.51 -7.21
CA THR A 53 5.08 -18.79 -6.07
C THR A 53 4.46 -17.49 -5.59
N VAL A 54 3.13 -17.43 -5.61
CA VAL A 54 2.32 -16.34 -5.07
C VAL A 54 1.91 -16.73 -3.66
N LEU A 55 2.19 -15.86 -2.70
CA LEU A 55 1.83 -15.96 -1.29
C LEU A 55 0.75 -14.90 -1.02
N TYR A 56 -0.47 -15.33 -0.73
CA TYR A 56 -1.60 -14.47 -0.43
C TYR A 56 -1.84 -14.43 1.08
N TYR A 57 -1.49 -13.34 1.72
CA TYR A 57 -1.71 -13.06 3.14
C TYR A 57 -3.06 -12.37 3.28
N CYS A 58 -4.09 -13.17 3.56
CA CYS A 58 -5.49 -12.79 3.57
C CYS A 58 -5.96 -12.67 5.02
N ASP A 59 -5.88 -11.48 5.55
CA ASP A 59 -6.41 -11.17 6.86
C ASP A 59 -7.88 -10.72 6.71
N ALA A 60 -8.79 -11.68 6.84
CA ALA A 60 -10.23 -11.49 6.68
C ALA A 60 -10.98 -11.52 8.02
N ASP A 61 -10.26 -11.43 9.15
CA ASP A 61 -10.89 -11.27 10.46
C ASP A 61 -11.30 -9.82 10.73
N ASN A 62 -12.21 -9.30 9.89
CA ASN A 62 -12.79 -7.97 9.99
C ASN A 62 -13.94 -7.78 8.99
N ASN A 63 -14.43 -6.53 8.87
CA ASN A 63 -15.55 -6.18 8.00
C ASN A 63 -15.27 -6.31 6.48
N LEU A 64 -14.07 -6.70 6.05
CA LEU A 64 -13.76 -7.00 4.64
C LEU A 64 -13.89 -8.49 4.30
N GLU A 65 -14.23 -9.35 5.26
CA GLU A 65 -14.26 -10.80 5.12
C GLU A 65 -15.00 -11.24 3.85
N GLY A 66 -16.20 -10.74 3.59
CA GLY A 66 -16.97 -11.09 2.39
C GLY A 66 -16.31 -10.68 1.07
N ALA A 67 -15.60 -9.54 1.05
CA ALA A 67 -14.85 -9.09 -0.12
C ALA A 67 -13.63 -10.00 -0.37
N LEU A 68 -12.89 -10.34 0.69
CA LEU A 68 -11.71 -11.20 0.59
C LEU A 68 -12.06 -12.65 0.24
N MET A 69 -13.23 -13.14 0.66
CA MET A 69 -13.74 -14.44 0.19
C MET A 69 -14.07 -14.40 -1.30
N ASN A 70 -14.61 -13.29 -1.80
CA ASN A 70 -14.81 -13.10 -3.24
C ASN A 70 -13.48 -13.10 -4.01
N ASP A 71 -12.43 -12.48 -3.48
CA ASP A 71 -11.09 -12.48 -4.09
C ASP A 71 -10.55 -13.91 -4.24
N ILE A 72 -10.71 -14.75 -3.22
CA ILE A 72 -10.33 -16.17 -3.29
C ILE A 72 -11.16 -16.90 -4.34
N ALA A 73 -12.47 -16.62 -4.43
CA ALA A 73 -13.32 -17.19 -5.48
C ALA A 73 -12.89 -16.74 -6.89
N GLU A 74 -12.48 -15.48 -7.04
CA GLU A 74 -11.89 -14.96 -8.28
C GLU A 74 -10.56 -15.66 -8.61
N MET A 75 -9.66 -15.81 -7.64
CA MET A 75 -8.40 -16.54 -7.81
C MET A 75 -8.63 -17.96 -8.30
N LYS A 76 -9.57 -18.69 -7.69
CA LYS A 76 -9.94 -20.06 -8.12
C LYS A 76 -10.47 -20.10 -9.55
N ARG A 77 -11.33 -19.15 -9.89
CA ARG A 77 -11.93 -19.08 -11.23
C ARG A 77 -10.90 -18.77 -12.30
N GLY A 78 -10.04 -17.78 -12.04
CA GLY A 78 -9.03 -17.34 -13.00
C GLY A 78 -7.80 -18.22 -13.09
N TYR A 79 -7.46 -18.98 -12.04
CA TYR A 79 -6.23 -19.77 -12.01
C TYR A 79 -6.18 -20.79 -13.15
N VAL A 80 -5.09 -20.78 -13.91
CA VAL A 80 -4.81 -21.78 -14.95
C VAL A 80 -3.74 -22.74 -14.41
N ASN A 81 -4.09 -24.03 -14.28
CA ASN A 81 -3.19 -25.03 -13.73
C ASN A 81 -1.87 -25.10 -14.51
N ASN A 82 -0.77 -24.81 -13.83
CA ASN A 82 0.57 -24.76 -14.40
C ASN A 82 1.60 -25.24 -13.37
N PRO A 83 2.50 -26.19 -13.73
CA PRO A 83 3.50 -26.71 -12.79
C PRO A 83 4.56 -25.65 -12.37
N ASN A 84 4.61 -24.53 -13.06
CA ASN A 84 5.52 -23.42 -12.77
C ASN A 84 4.85 -22.26 -12.01
N LEU A 85 3.58 -22.41 -11.61
CA LEU A 85 2.84 -21.45 -10.81
C LEU A 85 2.26 -22.13 -9.58
N ASN A 86 2.55 -21.59 -8.40
CA ASN A 86 1.89 -21.95 -7.14
C ASN A 86 1.15 -20.74 -6.59
N LEU A 87 -0.02 -20.98 -6.03
CA LEU A 87 -0.79 -19.98 -5.28
C LEU A 87 -1.13 -20.55 -3.91
N ILE A 88 -0.55 -19.96 -2.87
CA ILE A 88 -0.66 -20.37 -1.47
C ILE A 88 -1.26 -19.23 -0.69
N ALA A 89 -2.30 -19.52 0.09
CA ALA A 89 -2.99 -18.52 0.91
C ALA A 89 -2.93 -18.89 2.39
N LEU A 90 -2.57 -17.95 3.23
CA LEU A 90 -2.89 -17.94 4.66
C LEU A 90 -4.15 -17.08 4.79
N VAL A 91 -5.21 -17.68 5.35
CA VAL A 91 -6.53 -17.05 5.44
C VAL A 91 -7.00 -17.08 6.87
N ASP A 92 -7.22 -15.93 7.42
CA ASP A 92 -7.85 -15.72 8.72
C ASP A 92 -9.25 -15.19 8.54
N ARG A 93 -10.24 -15.68 9.32
CA ARG A 93 -11.65 -15.33 9.11
C ARG A 93 -12.38 -15.07 10.40
N THR A 94 -13.24 -14.05 10.36
CA THR A 94 -14.21 -13.80 11.43
C THR A 94 -15.53 -14.56 11.20
N PRO A 95 -16.18 -15.05 12.27
CA PRO A 95 -17.27 -15.99 12.17
C PRO A 95 -18.60 -15.43 11.65
N ASN A 96 -18.80 -14.14 11.64
CA ASN A 96 -20.15 -13.59 11.60
C ASN A 96 -20.41 -12.62 10.43
N GLU A 97 -19.49 -12.45 9.50
CA GLU A 97 -19.63 -11.46 8.43
C GLU A 97 -20.33 -12.03 7.18
N SER A 98 -19.70 -12.90 6.41
CA SER A 98 -20.31 -13.39 5.16
C SER A 98 -20.96 -14.77 5.24
N ASN A 99 -20.57 -15.62 6.19
CA ASN A 99 -20.96 -17.03 6.25
C ASN A 99 -20.62 -17.81 4.94
N ASP A 100 -19.62 -17.38 4.19
CA ASP A 100 -19.25 -18.01 2.92
C ASP A 100 -18.64 -19.39 3.16
N SER A 101 -19.21 -20.40 2.51
CA SER A 101 -18.71 -21.79 2.50
C SER A 101 -18.23 -22.22 1.11
N THR A 102 -18.25 -21.35 0.11
CA THR A 102 -18.00 -21.69 -1.30
C THR A 102 -16.58 -21.35 -1.75
N ALA A 103 -16.04 -20.24 -1.29
CA ALA A 103 -14.71 -19.78 -1.68
C ALA A 103 -13.64 -20.83 -1.31
N LEU A 104 -13.67 -21.32 -0.08
CA LEU A 104 -12.70 -22.29 0.43
C LEU A 104 -13.26 -23.72 0.59
N GLY A 105 -14.56 -23.93 0.30
CA GLY A 105 -15.24 -25.22 0.47
C GLY A 105 -15.69 -25.51 1.90
N GLU A 106 -15.49 -24.59 2.82
CA GLU A 106 -15.87 -24.65 4.22
C GLU A 106 -16.05 -23.25 4.81
N ASN A 107 -16.92 -23.12 5.81
CA ASN A 107 -17.01 -21.92 6.65
C ASN A 107 -16.29 -22.19 7.98
N PHE A 108 -15.49 -21.23 8.46
CA PHE A 108 -14.68 -21.39 9.67
C PHE A 108 -14.34 -20.04 10.30
N GLU A 109 -13.81 -20.08 11.51
CA GLU A 109 -13.55 -18.94 12.39
C GLU A 109 -12.13 -19.01 12.95
N ASP A 110 -11.16 -19.40 12.14
CA ASP A 110 -9.78 -19.57 12.57
C ASP A 110 -8.84 -19.27 11.40
N THR A 111 -7.55 -19.43 11.59
CA THR A 111 -6.52 -19.22 10.56
C THR A 111 -6.15 -20.53 9.90
N ARG A 112 -6.19 -20.57 8.58
CA ARG A 112 -5.91 -21.77 7.78
C ARG A 112 -5.00 -21.50 6.60
N LEU A 113 -4.24 -22.53 6.21
CA LEU A 113 -3.40 -22.56 5.01
C LEU A 113 -4.07 -23.32 3.88
N TYR A 114 -4.03 -22.76 2.69
CA TYR A 114 -4.58 -23.37 1.47
C TYR A 114 -3.62 -23.28 0.29
N LYS A 115 -3.64 -24.31 -0.54
CA LYS A 115 -3.23 -24.23 -1.94
C LYS A 115 -4.46 -23.96 -2.78
N ILE A 116 -4.39 -22.95 -3.65
CA ILE A 116 -5.45 -22.58 -4.57
C ILE A 116 -5.08 -23.06 -5.97
N GLU A 117 -6.00 -23.75 -6.61
CA GLU A 117 -5.91 -24.25 -7.99
C GLU A 117 -7.25 -23.98 -8.70
N HIS A 118 -7.33 -24.23 -10.00
CA HIS A 118 -8.58 -23.99 -10.74
C HIS A 118 -9.77 -24.73 -10.10
N ASN A 119 -10.77 -23.96 -9.71
CA ASN A 119 -12.00 -24.43 -9.04
C ASN A 119 -11.77 -25.35 -7.83
N LYS A 120 -10.58 -25.31 -7.22
CA LYS A 120 -10.22 -26.17 -6.12
C LYS A 120 -9.36 -25.46 -5.08
N THR A 121 -9.62 -25.75 -3.82
CA THR A 121 -8.73 -25.44 -2.70
C THR A 121 -8.33 -26.72 -1.99
N THR A 122 -7.11 -26.76 -1.49
CA THR A 122 -6.60 -27.87 -0.68
C THR A 122 -6.04 -27.30 0.61
N ARG A 123 -6.61 -27.70 1.75
CA ARG A 123 -6.12 -27.30 3.07
C ARG A 123 -4.76 -27.94 3.35
N LEU A 124 -3.85 -27.20 3.97
CA LEU A 124 -2.47 -27.59 4.20
C LEU A 124 -2.14 -27.61 5.69
N ASP A 125 -1.22 -28.50 6.10
CA ASP A 125 -0.52 -28.37 7.37
C ASP A 125 0.60 -27.33 7.26
N GLY A 126 0.83 -26.54 8.31
CA GLY A 126 1.84 -25.50 8.36
C GLY A 126 3.29 -26.01 8.46
N GLY A 127 3.49 -27.31 8.53
CA GLY A 127 4.80 -27.95 8.60
C GLY A 127 5.56 -27.60 9.88
N LYS A 128 6.88 -27.52 9.77
CA LYS A 128 7.76 -27.10 10.88
C LYS A 128 7.86 -25.58 11.01
N GLU A 129 7.55 -24.86 9.96
CA GLU A 129 7.60 -23.40 9.91
C GLU A 129 6.40 -22.76 10.62
N PHE A 130 5.21 -23.41 10.53
CA PHE A 130 3.99 -22.95 11.15
C PHE A 130 3.25 -24.12 11.83
N PRO A 131 3.85 -24.73 12.88
CA PRO A 131 3.38 -25.99 13.46
C PRO A 131 2.01 -25.91 14.15
N GLU A 132 1.53 -24.71 14.44
CA GLU A 132 0.21 -24.48 15.04
C GLU A 132 -0.92 -24.77 14.04
N ILE A 133 -0.71 -24.56 12.75
CA ILE A 133 -1.72 -24.80 11.70
C ILE A 133 -1.71 -26.27 11.30
N ARG A 134 -2.85 -26.94 11.49
CA ARG A 134 -3.08 -28.36 11.16
C ARG A 134 -4.34 -28.54 10.35
N VAL A 135 -4.32 -29.49 9.38
CA VAL A 135 -5.51 -29.81 8.56
C VAL A 135 -6.73 -30.16 9.42
N ASN A 136 -6.53 -30.89 10.52
CA ASN A 136 -7.60 -31.31 11.43
C ASN A 136 -7.62 -30.51 12.74
N GLY A 137 -6.93 -29.36 12.79
CA GLY A 137 -6.87 -28.50 13.97
C GLY A 137 -7.62 -27.19 13.75
N SER A 138 -7.76 -26.44 14.83
CA SER A 138 -8.17 -25.04 14.83
C SER A 138 -7.07 -24.22 15.49
N TYR A 139 -6.69 -23.12 14.89
CA TYR A 139 -5.69 -22.20 15.40
C TYR A 139 -6.04 -20.79 14.95
N GLU A 140 -6.19 -19.90 15.90
CA GLU A 140 -6.36 -18.47 15.67
C GLU A 140 -5.00 -17.81 15.70
N ALA A 141 -4.57 -17.21 14.61
CA ALA A 141 -3.34 -16.43 14.57
C ALA A 141 -3.63 -14.96 14.89
N ASN A 142 -2.60 -14.23 15.25
CA ASN A 142 -2.60 -12.77 15.18
C ASN A 142 -2.01 -12.37 13.82
N MET A 143 -2.85 -11.96 12.89
CA MET A 143 -2.41 -11.51 11.56
C MET A 143 -1.71 -10.14 11.62
N GLY A 144 -1.87 -9.39 12.70
CA GLY A 144 -1.12 -8.19 13.03
C GLY A 144 0.27 -8.45 13.61
N ASP A 145 0.63 -9.70 13.92
CA ASP A 145 1.97 -10.05 14.41
C ASP A 145 2.95 -10.31 13.25
N PRO A 146 4.09 -9.61 13.17
CA PRO A 146 5.09 -9.85 12.13
C PRO A 146 5.68 -11.29 12.17
N GLN A 147 5.57 -12.02 13.29
CA GLN A 147 5.97 -13.43 13.34
C GLN A 147 5.02 -14.33 12.55
N THR A 148 3.72 -14.02 12.49
CA THR A 148 2.74 -14.74 11.65
C THR A 148 3.12 -14.58 10.17
N LEU A 149 3.36 -13.35 9.72
CA LEU A 149 3.80 -13.07 8.35
C LEU A 149 5.13 -13.80 8.04
N LYS A 150 6.08 -13.77 8.96
CA LYS A 150 7.38 -14.44 8.82
C LYS A 150 7.21 -15.96 8.66
N LYS A 151 6.45 -16.62 9.54
CA LYS A 151 6.16 -18.05 9.46
C LYS A 151 5.52 -18.42 8.12
N PHE A 152 4.59 -17.59 7.63
CA PHE A 152 3.96 -17.82 6.33
C PHE A 152 4.93 -17.73 5.16
N ILE A 153 5.80 -16.71 5.13
CA ILE A 153 6.83 -16.59 4.09
C ILE A 153 7.83 -17.76 4.17
N GLU A 154 8.26 -18.15 5.37
CA GLU A 154 9.16 -19.30 5.56
C GLU A 154 8.50 -20.59 5.10
N PHE A 155 7.23 -20.82 5.40
CA PHE A 155 6.45 -21.94 4.90
C PHE A 155 6.42 -21.96 3.36
N GLY A 156 6.04 -20.85 2.75
CA GLY A 156 5.97 -20.74 1.29
C GLY A 156 7.31 -21.03 0.61
N LYS A 157 8.39 -20.48 1.12
CA LYS A 157 9.75 -20.69 0.57
C LYS A 157 10.29 -22.09 0.80
N SER A 158 9.90 -22.76 1.89
CA SER A 158 10.35 -24.13 2.20
C SER A 158 9.62 -25.18 1.37
N HIS A 159 8.30 -25.06 1.25
CA HIS A 159 7.43 -26.07 0.63
C HIS A 159 7.15 -25.83 -0.86
N TYR A 160 7.17 -24.57 -1.31
CA TYR A 160 6.86 -24.17 -2.68
C TYR A 160 8.02 -23.38 -3.29
N LYS A 161 9.18 -24.04 -3.39
CA LYS A 161 10.41 -23.43 -3.93
C LYS A 161 10.20 -22.88 -5.33
N ALA A 162 10.60 -21.64 -5.53
CA ALA A 162 10.45 -20.90 -6.75
C ALA A 162 11.65 -19.98 -7.01
N ASP A 163 11.79 -19.56 -8.25
CA ASP A 163 12.78 -18.55 -8.67
C ASP A 163 12.27 -17.12 -8.40
N LYS A 164 10.94 -16.99 -8.24
CA LYS A 164 10.26 -15.71 -8.00
C LYS A 164 9.15 -15.88 -6.98
N TYR A 165 9.15 -14.99 -5.99
CA TYR A 165 8.10 -14.90 -4.98
C TYR A 165 7.33 -13.60 -5.10
N VAL A 166 6.01 -13.72 -5.12
CA VAL A 166 5.06 -12.60 -5.07
C VAL A 166 4.33 -12.68 -3.73
N LEU A 167 4.45 -11.67 -2.89
CA LEU A 167 3.65 -11.55 -1.67
C LEU A 167 2.54 -10.54 -1.91
N ILE A 168 1.30 -10.96 -1.72
CA ILE A 168 0.13 -10.10 -1.74
C ILE A 168 -0.38 -10.00 -0.30
N MET A 169 -0.48 -8.78 0.22
CA MET A 169 -1.06 -8.49 1.53
C MET A 169 -2.40 -7.79 1.31
N SER A 170 -3.47 -8.42 1.76
CA SER A 170 -4.84 -7.99 1.47
C SER A 170 -5.62 -7.75 2.75
N ASN A 171 -6.05 -6.52 2.96
CA ASN A 171 -6.90 -6.03 4.05
C ASN A 171 -7.00 -4.49 4.00
N HIS A 172 -7.40 -3.85 5.10
CA HIS A 172 -7.25 -2.41 5.29
C HIS A 172 -5.79 -1.96 5.22
N GLY A 173 -5.57 -0.73 4.78
CA GLY A 173 -4.27 -0.07 4.76
C GLY A 173 -4.34 1.34 5.32
N GLY A 174 -3.28 1.80 5.97
CA GLY A 174 -3.18 3.11 6.62
C GLY A 174 -1.98 3.94 6.17
N GLY A 175 -1.30 3.52 5.11
CA GLY A 175 -0.12 4.23 4.60
C GLY A 175 1.12 4.01 5.45
N ALA A 176 1.99 5.00 5.46
CA ALA A 176 3.30 4.95 6.10
C ALA A 176 3.21 5.03 7.63
N ARG A 177 3.28 3.90 8.32
CA ARG A 177 3.19 3.76 9.78
C ARG A 177 4.34 2.90 10.29
N ASP A 178 5.07 3.37 11.32
CA ASP A 178 6.26 2.68 11.82
C ASP A 178 5.94 1.58 12.84
N LYS A 179 5.33 1.93 13.97
CA LYS A 179 5.04 1.00 15.07
C LYS A 179 3.72 1.30 15.77
N LYS A 180 3.20 0.26 16.44
CA LYS A 180 2.07 0.35 17.36
C LYS A 180 2.42 1.31 18.51
N ASN A 181 1.51 2.18 18.84
CA ASN A 181 1.62 3.02 20.01
C ASN A 181 0.93 2.32 21.18
N ASN A 182 1.64 2.12 22.30
CA ASN A 182 1.20 1.30 23.44
C ASN A 182 -0.14 1.70 24.09
N ASN A 183 -0.76 2.81 23.67
CA ASN A 183 -1.92 3.34 24.38
C ASN A 183 -3.21 3.46 23.58
N GLN A 184 -3.27 3.10 22.29
CA GLN A 184 -4.52 3.33 21.54
C GLN A 184 -4.75 2.44 20.33
N ASN A 185 -5.94 1.86 20.22
CA ASN A 185 -6.54 1.16 19.08
C ASN A 185 -6.85 2.08 17.87
N LEU A 186 -6.05 3.11 17.57
CA LEU A 186 -6.47 4.19 16.70
C LEU A 186 -5.73 4.27 15.36
N ASN A 187 -4.67 3.50 15.19
CA ASN A 187 -3.78 3.66 14.06
C ASN A 187 -3.76 2.42 13.19
N LYS A 188 -4.59 2.40 12.17
CA LYS A 188 -4.58 1.36 11.14
C LYS A 188 -3.28 1.46 10.34
N ALA A 189 -2.52 0.35 10.29
CA ALA A 189 -1.38 0.19 9.40
C ALA A 189 -1.76 -0.72 8.24
N ILE A 190 -1.33 -1.97 8.20
CA ILE A 190 -1.78 -2.94 7.21
C ILE A 190 -2.17 -4.25 7.90
N CYS A 191 -3.09 -5.00 7.32
CA CYS A 191 -3.61 -6.24 7.88
C CYS A 191 -4.15 -6.00 9.30
N TRP A 192 -5.40 -5.57 9.35
CA TRP A 192 -6.13 -5.30 10.58
C TRP A 192 -6.91 -6.54 10.99
N ASP A 193 -6.47 -7.14 12.07
CA ASP A 193 -7.05 -8.30 12.72
C ASP A 193 -7.91 -7.83 13.90
N ASP A 194 -9.20 -8.14 13.89
CA ASP A 194 -10.15 -7.71 14.92
C ASP A 194 -10.16 -8.63 16.14
N SER A 195 -9.71 -9.91 16.00
CA SER A 195 -9.57 -10.85 17.11
C SER A 195 -8.33 -11.73 16.95
N SER A 196 -7.57 -11.91 18.01
CA SER A 196 -6.33 -12.69 17.97
C SER A 196 -6.16 -13.58 19.19
N SER A 197 -5.46 -14.71 19.02
CA SER A 197 -5.23 -15.72 20.06
C SER A 197 -4.34 -15.28 21.20
N ASP A 198 -3.60 -14.19 21.06
CA ASP A 198 -2.70 -13.66 22.07
C ASP A 198 -3.41 -12.81 23.15
N GLY A 199 -4.75 -12.69 23.05
CA GLY A 199 -5.59 -11.94 23.98
C GLY A 199 -5.65 -10.43 23.69
N ASN A 200 -5.03 -9.97 22.63
CA ASN A 200 -5.28 -8.64 22.08
C ASN A 200 -6.64 -8.66 21.35
N GLN A 201 -7.46 -7.65 21.59
CA GLN A 201 -8.78 -7.57 20.93
C GLN A 201 -8.69 -7.12 19.47
N SER A 202 -7.59 -6.51 19.07
CA SER A 202 -7.29 -6.16 17.68
C SER A 202 -5.83 -5.79 17.53
N ASP A 203 -5.24 -6.13 16.38
CA ASP A 203 -3.87 -5.76 16.03
C ASP A 203 -3.75 -5.39 14.55
N CYS A 204 -2.59 -4.92 14.11
CA CYS A 204 -2.27 -4.71 12.71
C CYS A 204 -0.76 -4.60 12.51
N LEU A 205 -0.28 -4.96 11.32
CA LEU A 205 1.13 -4.88 10.97
C LEU A 205 1.57 -3.44 10.70
N TYR A 206 2.65 -3.04 11.33
CA TYR A 206 3.33 -1.78 11.08
C TYR A 206 4.62 -1.99 10.28
N MET A 207 4.97 -1.02 9.45
CA MET A 207 6.13 -1.12 8.56
C MET A 207 7.45 -1.33 9.31
N GLY A 208 7.64 -0.62 10.43
CA GLY A 208 8.81 -0.76 11.27
C GLY A 208 8.87 -2.13 11.94
N GLU A 209 7.73 -2.67 12.37
CA GLU A 209 7.67 -4.02 12.97
C GLU A 209 8.02 -5.11 11.95
N ILE A 210 7.52 -5.00 10.72
CA ILE A 210 7.93 -5.90 9.63
C ILE A 210 9.45 -5.81 9.43
N SER A 211 10.00 -4.60 9.35
CA SER A 211 11.44 -4.39 9.12
C SER A 211 12.31 -4.88 10.29
N ASP A 212 11.83 -4.80 11.53
CA ASP A 212 12.57 -5.25 12.72
C ASP A 212 12.57 -6.78 12.88
N ASN A 213 11.55 -7.48 12.35
CA ASN A 213 11.36 -8.92 12.58
C ASN A 213 11.70 -9.78 11.36
N LEU A 214 11.59 -9.25 10.15
CA LEU A 214 11.91 -9.96 8.92
C LEU A 214 13.28 -9.52 8.40
N THR A 215 14.02 -10.47 7.85
CA THR A 215 15.37 -10.25 7.30
C THR A 215 15.35 -10.39 5.78
N ASP A 216 16.48 -10.15 5.13
CA ASP A 216 16.68 -10.31 3.67
C ASP A 216 16.28 -11.71 3.14
N LYS A 217 16.45 -12.78 3.95
CA LYS A 217 15.99 -14.14 3.56
C LYS A 217 14.48 -14.26 3.36
N HIS A 218 13.69 -13.35 3.94
CA HIS A 218 12.24 -13.29 3.77
C HIS A 218 11.82 -12.41 2.58
N SER A 219 12.78 -11.64 2.00
CA SER A 219 12.53 -10.73 0.89
C SER A 219 11.87 -11.43 -0.30
N VAL A 220 11.05 -10.70 -1.04
CA VAL A 220 10.29 -11.20 -2.18
C VAL A 220 10.66 -10.44 -3.46
N ASP A 221 10.25 -10.94 -4.62
CA ASP A 221 10.49 -10.24 -5.88
C ASP A 221 9.45 -9.17 -6.12
N VAL A 222 8.19 -9.45 -5.79
CA VAL A 222 7.07 -8.51 -5.91
C VAL A 222 6.31 -8.46 -4.60
N LEU A 223 6.08 -7.27 -4.09
CA LEU A 223 5.23 -6.98 -2.93
C LEU A 223 4.00 -6.21 -3.42
N ALA A 224 2.82 -6.81 -3.32
CA ALA A 224 1.57 -6.19 -3.71
C ALA A 224 0.71 -5.90 -2.47
N PHE A 225 0.20 -4.69 -2.39
CA PHE A 225 -0.72 -4.27 -1.35
C PHE A 225 -2.12 -4.10 -1.94
N ASP A 226 -2.98 -5.08 -1.72
CA ASP A 226 -4.42 -4.92 -1.92
C ASP A 226 -5.00 -4.24 -0.67
N ALA A 227 -4.59 -3.01 -0.49
CA ALA A 227 -4.82 -2.22 0.70
C ALA A 227 -4.75 -0.72 0.41
N CYS A 228 -5.50 0.07 1.19
CA CYS A 228 -5.56 1.52 1.04
C CYS A 228 -4.22 2.19 1.33
N LEU A 229 -3.91 3.28 0.61
CA LEU A 229 -2.90 4.28 0.99
C LEU A 229 -1.43 3.79 0.98
N MET A 230 -1.12 2.61 0.47
CA MET A 230 0.24 2.05 0.51
C MET A 230 1.16 2.59 -0.61
N GLY A 231 0.65 3.32 -1.60
CA GLY A 231 1.40 3.87 -2.74
C GLY A 231 2.19 5.15 -2.42
N THR A 232 2.96 5.15 -1.32
CA THR A 232 3.73 6.31 -0.88
C THR A 232 5.24 6.09 -1.04
N ALA A 233 5.99 7.19 -1.17
CA ALA A 233 7.45 7.15 -1.24
C ALA A 233 8.07 6.57 0.04
N GLU A 234 7.45 6.81 1.18
CA GLU A 234 7.85 6.29 2.48
C GLU A 234 7.77 4.76 2.50
N VAL A 235 6.65 4.17 2.04
CA VAL A 235 6.46 2.72 1.95
C VAL A 235 7.44 2.12 0.94
N ALA A 236 7.54 2.72 -0.24
CA ALA A 236 8.45 2.27 -1.29
C ALA A 236 9.92 2.28 -0.82
N TYR A 237 10.32 3.31 -0.07
CA TYR A 237 11.67 3.43 0.46
C TYR A 237 11.93 2.43 1.60
N GLN A 238 10.94 2.14 2.43
CA GLN A 238 11.06 1.19 3.53
C GLN A 238 11.41 -0.21 3.02
N TYR A 239 10.75 -0.65 1.95
CA TYR A 239 10.92 -2.02 1.42
C TYR A 239 11.86 -2.11 0.21
N ARG A 240 12.70 -1.07 -0.03
CA ARG A 240 13.71 -1.07 -1.11
C ARG A 240 14.75 -2.18 -0.93
N PRO A 241 15.34 -2.71 -1.98
CA PRO A 241 16.56 -3.51 -1.88
C PRO A 241 17.67 -2.76 -1.13
N ASP A 242 18.56 -3.49 -0.48
CA ASP A 242 19.70 -2.95 0.30
C ASP A 242 19.27 -2.10 1.51
N ASN A 243 18.08 -2.33 2.07
CA ASN A 243 17.63 -1.69 3.32
C ASN A 243 18.16 -2.38 4.58
N GLY A 244 18.85 -3.52 4.44
CA GLY A 244 19.39 -4.32 5.55
C GLY A 244 18.44 -5.33 6.15
N GLY A 245 17.20 -5.45 5.62
CA GLY A 245 16.15 -6.36 6.11
C GLY A 245 15.24 -6.86 5.02
N PHE A 246 13.97 -7.10 5.36
CA PHE A 246 12.94 -7.49 4.39
C PHE A 246 12.79 -6.45 3.28
N SER A 247 12.80 -6.90 2.04
CA SER A 247 12.72 -6.04 0.87
C SER A 247 11.96 -6.70 -0.30
N ALA A 248 11.62 -5.87 -1.29
CA ALA A 248 11.11 -6.32 -2.57
C ALA A 248 11.80 -5.57 -3.72
N LYS A 249 11.83 -6.18 -4.91
CA LYS A 249 12.36 -5.52 -6.11
C LYS A 249 11.33 -4.61 -6.75
N THR A 250 10.07 -5.04 -6.71
CA THR A 250 8.93 -4.33 -7.30
C THR A 250 7.80 -4.25 -6.27
N MET A 251 7.12 -3.11 -6.22
CA MET A 251 5.95 -2.91 -5.38
C MET A 251 4.74 -2.55 -6.23
N ILE A 252 3.57 -3.07 -5.87
CA ILE A 252 2.28 -2.73 -6.46
C ILE A 252 1.41 -2.16 -5.34
N ALA A 253 0.95 -0.91 -5.47
CA ALA A 253 0.18 -0.27 -4.42
C ALA A 253 -0.64 0.92 -4.94
N SER A 254 -1.68 1.27 -4.17
CA SER A 254 -2.55 2.42 -4.40
C SER A 254 -2.22 3.57 -3.45
N SER A 255 -2.13 4.79 -3.97
CA SER A 255 -1.97 6.00 -3.14
C SER A 255 -3.27 6.45 -2.46
N PRO A 256 -4.47 6.37 -3.09
CA PRO A 256 -5.75 6.61 -2.43
C PRO A 256 -6.28 5.35 -1.72
N VAL A 257 -7.49 5.51 -1.17
CA VAL A 257 -8.30 4.40 -0.65
C VAL A 257 -8.68 3.46 -1.81
N VAL A 258 -8.48 2.17 -1.63
CA VAL A 258 -8.90 1.12 -2.57
C VAL A 258 -10.38 0.81 -2.37
N TRP A 259 -11.10 0.54 -3.44
CA TRP A 259 -12.51 0.14 -3.37
C TRP A 259 -12.69 -1.29 -2.83
N GLY A 260 -13.88 -1.61 -2.31
CA GLY A 260 -14.15 -2.90 -1.67
C GLY A 260 -13.87 -4.16 -2.50
N PRO A 261 -14.11 -4.18 -3.84
CA PRO A 261 -13.78 -5.33 -4.68
C PRO A 261 -12.28 -5.64 -4.83
N GLY A 262 -11.36 -4.82 -4.33
CA GLY A 262 -9.93 -5.09 -4.40
C GLY A 262 -9.38 -5.22 -5.82
N PHE A 263 -8.37 -6.07 -6.00
CA PHE A 263 -7.79 -6.39 -7.30
C PHE A 263 -8.69 -7.36 -8.10
N LYS A 264 -8.61 -7.31 -9.44
CA LYS A 264 -9.38 -8.20 -10.31
C LYS A 264 -8.64 -9.54 -10.52
N TYR A 265 -8.67 -10.40 -9.50
CA TYR A 265 -7.85 -11.60 -9.43
C TYR A 265 -8.17 -12.65 -10.50
N ASP A 266 -9.43 -12.82 -10.89
CA ASP A 266 -9.78 -13.78 -11.94
C ASP A 266 -9.12 -13.43 -13.28
N ASN A 267 -9.15 -12.16 -13.68
CA ASN A 267 -8.48 -11.69 -14.89
C ASN A 267 -6.95 -11.78 -14.76
N ILE A 268 -6.39 -11.37 -13.62
CA ILE A 268 -4.96 -11.42 -13.36
C ILE A 268 -4.45 -12.87 -13.53
N PHE A 269 -5.05 -13.82 -12.82
CA PHE A 269 -4.60 -15.22 -12.88
C PHE A 269 -4.91 -15.90 -14.21
N ALA A 270 -6.01 -15.55 -14.88
CA ALA A 270 -6.33 -16.06 -16.22
C ALA A 270 -5.28 -15.69 -17.27
N ARG A 271 -4.56 -14.59 -17.07
CA ARG A 271 -3.48 -14.13 -17.97
C ARG A 271 -2.09 -14.64 -17.59
N ILE A 272 -1.92 -15.29 -16.43
CA ILE A 272 -0.65 -15.94 -16.06
C ILE A 272 -0.63 -17.38 -16.60
N ARG A 273 -0.45 -17.51 -17.90
CA ARG A 273 -0.42 -18.78 -18.63
C ARG A 273 0.40 -18.66 -19.90
N GLU A 274 0.69 -19.79 -20.55
CA GLU A 274 1.26 -19.80 -21.90
C GLU A 274 0.22 -19.29 -22.92
N ASP A 275 0.65 -18.53 -23.92
CA ASP A 275 -0.26 -17.88 -24.91
C ASP A 275 -1.15 -18.86 -25.68
N ASN A 276 -0.68 -20.11 -25.86
CA ASN A 276 -1.38 -21.15 -26.61
C ASN A 276 -2.36 -21.97 -25.75
N ILE A 277 -2.46 -21.69 -24.46
CA ILE A 277 -3.38 -22.34 -23.52
C ILE A 277 -4.59 -21.44 -23.34
N ALA A 278 -5.80 -21.96 -23.61
CA ALA A 278 -7.04 -21.24 -23.34
C ALA A 278 -7.19 -20.97 -21.84
N SER A 279 -7.89 -19.90 -21.48
CA SER A 279 -8.36 -19.71 -20.11
C SER A 279 -9.32 -20.83 -19.74
N ASN A 280 -9.43 -21.14 -18.46
CA ASN A 280 -10.35 -22.17 -17.98
C ASN A 280 -11.84 -21.76 -18.07
N GLU A 281 -12.12 -20.49 -18.28
CA GLU A 281 -13.46 -19.96 -18.44
C GLU A 281 -13.72 -19.63 -19.92
N ASP A 282 -14.89 -19.99 -20.41
CA ASP A 282 -15.38 -19.60 -21.74
C ASP A 282 -15.71 -18.11 -21.84
N ASP A 283 -15.69 -17.40 -20.71
CA ASP A 283 -15.91 -15.97 -20.66
C ASP A 283 -14.70 -15.21 -21.22
N LEU A 284 -14.90 -14.64 -22.40
CA LEU A 284 -13.91 -13.83 -23.13
C LEU A 284 -13.48 -12.56 -22.38
N THR A 285 -14.11 -12.22 -21.26
CA THR A 285 -13.70 -11.13 -20.36
C THR A 285 -12.53 -11.55 -19.48
N LEU A 286 -12.33 -12.85 -19.24
CA LEU A 286 -11.25 -13.38 -18.42
C LEU A 286 -9.93 -13.54 -19.20
N GLY A 287 -9.37 -12.43 -19.67
CA GLY A 287 -8.07 -12.41 -20.33
C GLY A 287 -7.99 -13.19 -21.65
N GLY A 288 -9.09 -13.60 -22.24
CA GLY A 288 -9.13 -14.44 -23.44
C GLY A 288 -8.58 -13.79 -24.71
N LYS A 289 -8.54 -12.46 -24.76
CA LYS A 289 -8.04 -11.67 -25.90
C LYS A 289 -6.81 -10.83 -25.59
N GLU A 290 -6.38 -10.78 -24.32
CA GLU A 290 -5.25 -10.00 -23.89
C GLU A 290 -3.97 -10.83 -23.90
N LYS A 291 -2.81 -10.15 -23.94
CA LYS A 291 -1.51 -10.79 -23.86
C LYS A 291 -1.41 -11.61 -22.56
N CYS A 292 -1.09 -12.90 -22.69
CA CYS A 292 -0.79 -13.77 -21.56
C CYS A 292 0.70 -13.72 -21.21
N PHE A 293 1.01 -14.12 -19.98
CA PHE A 293 2.36 -14.11 -19.44
C PHE A 293 2.72 -15.49 -18.92
N ASP A 294 3.62 -16.17 -19.61
CA ASP A 294 4.10 -17.50 -19.21
C ASP A 294 4.86 -17.41 -17.87
N PRO A 295 4.44 -18.14 -16.82
CA PRO A 295 5.14 -18.14 -15.53
C PRO A 295 6.61 -18.54 -15.64
N LYS A 296 7.02 -19.29 -16.68
CA LYS A 296 8.44 -19.64 -16.93
C LYS A 296 9.31 -18.44 -17.27
N THR A 297 8.73 -17.33 -17.71
CA THR A 297 9.49 -16.18 -18.25
C THR A 297 9.02 -14.83 -17.74
N ILE A 298 7.86 -14.76 -17.07
CA ILE A 298 7.27 -13.50 -16.59
C ILE A 298 8.25 -12.72 -15.72
N THR A 299 8.41 -11.44 -16.00
CA THR A 299 9.25 -10.53 -15.20
C THR A 299 8.45 -9.89 -14.07
N ASN A 300 9.14 -9.26 -13.12
CA ASN A 300 8.48 -8.49 -12.05
C ASN A 300 7.67 -7.32 -12.63
N GLU A 301 8.24 -6.66 -13.64
CA GLU A 301 7.59 -5.54 -14.32
C GLU A 301 6.34 -5.99 -15.08
N GLU A 302 6.36 -7.18 -15.71
CA GLU A 302 5.19 -7.75 -16.38
C GLU A 302 4.10 -8.14 -15.38
N ILE A 303 4.45 -8.66 -14.18
CA ILE A 303 3.49 -8.88 -13.10
C ILE A 303 2.86 -7.54 -12.70
N GLY A 304 3.68 -6.51 -12.47
CA GLY A 304 3.17 -5.18 -12.12
C GLY A 304 2.28 -4.56 -13.19
N ALA A 305 2.67 -4.67 -14.46
CA ALA A 305 1.86 -4.20 -15.59
C ALA A 305 0.50 -4.90 -15.62
N LEU A 306 0.49 -6.22 -15.44
CA LEU A 306 -0.72 -7.03 -15.43
C LEU A 306 -1.71 -6.58 -14.35
N PHE A 307 -1.24 -6.41 -13.12
CA PHE A 307 -2.10 -5.91 -12.03
C PHE A 307 -2.66 -4.52 -12.32
N VAL A 308 -1.82 -3.60 -12.82
CA VAL A 308 -2.26 -2.23 -13.13
C VAL A 308 -3.25 -2.20 -14.28
N GLU A 309 -3.06 -3.01 -15.33
CA GLU A 309 -3.96 -3.09 -16.48
C GLU A 309 -5.33 -3.64 -16.09
N GLU A 310 -5.37 -4.79 -15.39
CA GLU A 310 -6.64 -5.42 -15.01
C GLU A 310 -7.42 -4.57 -14.01
N GLN A 311 -6.74 -3.94 -13.06
CA GLN A 311 -7.39 -3.02 -12.14
C GLN A 311 -7.94 -1.78 -12.85
N ARG A 312 -7.18 -1.19 -13.78
CA ARG A 312 -7.64 -0.06 -14.60
C ARG A 312 -8.91 -0.42 -15.37
N ASP A 313 -8.92 -1.58 -16.01
CA ASP A 313 -10.02 -1.98 -16.88
C ASP A 313 -11.25 -2.39 -16.07
N SER A 314 -11.07 -3.04 -14.92
CA SER A 314 -12.14 -3.32 -13.94
C SER A 314 -12.80 -2.03 -13.42
N VAL A 315 -12.00 -1.07 -12.99
CA VAL A 315 -12.45 0.24 -12.49
C VAL A 315 -13.21 1.02 -13.57
N LYS A 316 -12.71 1.00 -14.81
CA LYS A 316 -13.42 1.61 -15.95
C LYS A 316 -14.73 0.93 -16.26
N ALA A 317 -14.77 -0.41 -16.26
CA ALA A 317 -15.99 -1.18 -16.49
C ALA A 317 -17.05 -0.89 -15.43
N ALA A 318 -16.64 -0.67 -14.19
CA ALA A 318 -17.52 -0.26 -13.08
C ALA A 318 -17.94 1.22 -13.13
N GLY A 319 -17.46 2.00 -14.11
CA GLY A 319 -17.78 3.44 -14.23
C GLY A 319 -17.18 4.31 -13.11
N ARG A 320 -16.14 3.84 -12.41
CA ARG A 320 -15.50 4.59 -11.35
C ARG A 320 -14.38 5.48 -11.87
N ASN A 321 -14.12 6.56 -11.16
CA ASN A 321 -13.10 7.55 -11.53
C ASN A 321 -12.19 7.97 -10.35
N ASP A 322 -12.33 7.30 -9.21
CA ASP A 322 -11.69 7.62 -7.94
C ASP A 322 -10.69 6.55 -7.48
N GLN A 323 -10.23 5.71 -8.39
CA GLN A 323 -9.26 4.66 -8.12
C GLN A 323 -7.94 4.94 -8.86
N GLN A 324 -6.86 4.43 -8.29
CA GLN A 324 -5.50 4.54 -8.80
C GLN A 324 -4.72 3.28 -8.39
N LEU A 325 -3.83 2.82 -9.24
CA LEU A 325 -2.86 1.78 -8.91
C LEU A 325 -1.55 2.05 -9.65
N SER A 326 -0.44 1.73 -8.99
CA SER A 326 0.89 1.87 -9.58
C SER A 326 1.76 0.66 -9.29
N CYS A 327 2.71 0.44 -10.20
CA CYS A 327 3.82 -0.49 -10.06
C CYS A 327 5.13 0.31 -10.00
N TYR A 328 5.97 0.01 -9.00
CA TYR A 328 7.21 0.73 -8.72
C TYR A 328 8.43 -0.18 -8.77
N ASP A 329 9.52 0.28 -9.41
CA ASP A 329 10.85 -0.31 -9.28
C ASP A 329 11.52 0.22 -8.00
N LEU A 330 11.56 -0.62 -6.96
CA LEU A 330 12.12 -0.24 -5.67
C LEU A 330 13.65 -0.09 -5.70
N SER A 331 14.33 -0.63 -6.70
CA SER A 331 15.78 -0.45 -6.86
C SER A 331 16.17 1.00 -7.19
N LYS A 332 15.22 1.82 -7.63
CA LYS A 332 15.42 3.23 -8.02
C LYS A 332 15.02 4.23 -6.93
N VAL A 333 14.33 3.79 -5.91
CA VAL A 333 13.77 4.70 -4.88
C VAL A 333 14.86 5.42 -4.07
N LYS A 334 16.05 4.80 -3.95
CA LYS A 334 17.20 5.44 -3.25
C LYS A 334 17.70 6.69 -3.98
N ASP A 335 17.69 6.69 -5.31
CA ASP A 335 18.09 7.86 -6.09
C ASP A 335 17.00 8.94 -6.05
N LEU A 336 15.73 8.54 -6.12
CA LEU A 336 14.59 9.45 -5.88
C LEU A 336 14.70 10.13 -4.51
N LYS A 337 14.96 9.37 -3.44
CA LYS A 337 15.15 9.92 -2.08
C LYS A 337 16.23 11.01 -2.06
N LYS A 338 17.39 10.72 -2.64
CA LYS A 338 18.52 11.68 -2.69
C LYS A 338 18.17 12.97 -3.44
N SER A 339 17.48 12.87 -4.57
CA SER A 339 17.09 14.05 -5.34
C SER A 339 16.01 14.86 -4.62
N PHE A 340 15.07 14.17 -3.94
CA PHE A 340 14.02 14.82 -3.18
C PHE A 340 14.55 15.54 -1.93
N ASP A 341 15.52 14.95 -1.23
CA ASP A 341 16.20 15.58 -0.10
C ASP A 341 16.98 16.84 -0.53
N LYS A 342 17.67 16.80 -1.66
CA LYS A 342 18.32 18.01 -2.21
C LYS A 342 17.33 19.12 -2.50
N LEU A 343 16.14 18.77 -3.02
CA LEU A 343 15.07 19.74 -3.20
C LEU A 343 14.59 20.29 -1.86
N ALA A 344 14.40 19.44 -0.84
CA ALA A 344 14.00 19.85 0.51
C ALA A 344 15.01 20.82 1.14
N VAL A 345 16.30 20.50 1.08
CA VAL A 345 17.38 21.38 1.55
C VAL A 345 17.33 22.74 0.87
N ASN A 346 17.11 22.79 -0.45
CA ASN A 346 17.06 24.04 -1.19
C ASN A 346 15.79 24.86 -0.89
N LEU A 347 14.64 24.20 -0.73
CA LEU A 347 13.38 24.85 -0.30
C LEU A 347 13.54 25.50 1.09
N SER A 348 14.27 24.86 2.00
CA SER A 348 14.61 25.44 3.30
C SER A 348 15.50 26.69 3.15
N LYS A 349 16.59 26.59 2.39
CA LYS A 349 17.53 27.72 2.17
C LYS A 349 16.85 28.95 1.56
N GLU A 350 15.93 28.73 0.65
CA GLU A 350 15.18 29.78 -0.02
C GLU A 350 13.92 30.24 0.75
N ASN A 351 13.67 29.66 1.94
CA ASN A 351 12.48 29.94 2.77
C ASN A 351 11.16 29.82 2.00
N LYS A 352 10.94 28.66 1.34
CA LYS A 352 9.82 28.43 0.42
C LYS A 352 8.55 27.84 1.08
N LYS A 353 8.41 27.91 2.41
CA LYS A 353 7.23 27.41 3.13
C LYS A 353 5.93 27.91 2.53
N SER A 354 5.75 29.24 2.45
CA SER A 354 4.51 29.84 1.94
C SER A 354 4.25 29.53 0.46
N ASP A 355 5.29 29.42 -0.37
CA ASP A 355 5.12 29.06 -1.78
C ASP A 355 4.64 27.61 -1.93
N ILE A 356 5.15 26.67 -1.14
CA ILE A 356 4.71 25.27 -1.11
C ILE A 356 3.29 25.16 -0.52
N GLU A 357 2.99 25.90 0.57
CA GLU A 357 1.63 25.95 1.14
C GLU A 357 0.61 26.46 0.12
N ASN A 358 0.98 27.45 -0.68
CA ASN A 358 0.14 27.98 -1.77
C ASN A 358 -0.09 26.93 -2.88
N LEU A 359 0.92 26.13 -3.25
CA LEU A 359 0.77 25.03 -4.21
C LEU A 359 -0.12 23.93 -3.65
N ARG A 360 0.13 23.51 -2.41
CA ARG A 360 -0.68 22.49 -1.74
C ARG A 360 -2.13 22.96 -1.61
N GLY A 361 -2.35 24.23 -1.28
CA GLY A 361 -3.66 24.79 -1.07
C GLY A 361 -4.32 24.32 0.23
N THR A 362 -5.64 24.34 0.26
CA THR A 362 -6.48 23.85 1.36
C THR A 362 -7.19 22.58 0.94
N ARG A 363 -7.80 21.88 1.90
CA ARG A 363 -8.57 20.64 1.66
C ARG A 363 -9.50 20.71 0.43
N THR A 364 -10.19 21.83 0.24
CA THR A 364 -11.19 22.01 -0.82
C THR A 364 -10.71 22.83 -2.01
N ARG A 365 -9.46 23.31 -1.99
CA ARG A 365 -8.88 24.20 -3.02
C ARG A 365 -7.41 23.88 -3.25
N THR A 366 -7.11 22.62 -3.55
CA THR A 366 -5.77 22.22 -3.96
C THR A 366 -5.66 22.20 -5.48
N ASN A 367 -4.50 22.60 -6.00
CA ASN A 367 -4.16 22.49 -7.42
C ASN A 367 -3.31 21.26 -7.72
N LEU A 368 -2.86 20.56 -6.67
CA LEU A 368 -2.05 19.37 -6.80
C LEU A 368 -2.94 18.13 -6.89
N ILE A 369 -2.45 17.12 -7.59
CA ILE A 369 -2.98 15.77 -7.50
C ILE A 369 -2.80 15.30 -6.05
N HIS A 370 -3.90 14.88 -5.43
CA HIS A 370 -3.95 14.41 -4.06
C HIS A 370 -4.82 13.16 -3.96
N TYR A 371 -4.63 12.39 -2.90
CA TYR A 371 -5.19 11.05 -2.76
C TYR A 371 -6.12 10.88 -1.56
N PHE A 372 -6.57 11.97 -0.98
CA PHE A 372 -7.61 12.01 0.07
C PHE A 372 -8.95 12.46 -0.51
N ASN A 373 -10.02 12.17 0.23
CA ASN A 373 -11.35 12.65 -0.09
C ASN A 373 -11.56 14.06 0.48
N GLU A 374 -11.71 15.04 -0.37
CA GLU A 374 -11.91 16.46 -0.01
C GLU A 374 -13.14 16.72 0.87
N ARG A 375 -14.15 15.84 0.78
CA ARG A 375 -15.36 15.93 1.60
C ARG A 375 -15.15 15.37 3.00
N ASN A 376 -14.09 14.59 3.22
CA ASN A 376 -13.76 13.99 4.51
C ASN A 376 -12.58 14.75 5.14
N GLN A 377 -12.91 15.58 6.14
CA GLN A 377 -11.86 16.33 6.85
C GLN A 377 -10.85 15.45 7.58
N PHE A 378 -11.24 14.23 7.96
CA PHE A 378 -10.34 13.32 8.65
C PHE A 378 -9.31 12.72 7.69
N GLU A 379 -9.67 12.45 6.44
CA GLU A 379 -8.69 12.02 5.44
C GLU A 379 -7.66 13.12 5.15
N TRP A 380 -8.10 14.38 5.06
CA TRP A 380 -7.19 15.52 4.94
C TRP A 380 -6.21 15.62 6.13
N ILE A 381 -6.68 15.32 7.34
CA ILE A 381 -5.87 15.37 8.55
C ILE A 381 -4.95 14.14 8.63
N ASP A 382 -5.50 12.95 8.42
CA ASP A 382 -4.82 11.69 8.68
C ASP A 382 -3.96 11.22 7.49
N TYR A 383 -4.33 11.60 6.26
CA TYR A 383 -3.73 11.10 5.03
C TYR A 383 -3.46 12.22 4.00
N PRO A 384 -2.77 13.31 4.36
CA PRO A 384 -2.49 14.42 3.44
C PRO A 384 -1.43 14.01 2.39
N TYR A 385 -1.75 12.98 1.60
CA TYR A 385 -0.88 12.45 0.57
C TYR A 385 -1.06 13.18 -0.75
N PHE A 386 0.05 13.72 -1.26
CA PHE A 386 0.12 14.44 -2.52
C PHE A 386 1.07 13.76 -3.49
N ASP A 387 0.77 13.84 -4.77
CA ASP A 387 1.60 13.30 -5.84
C ASP A 387 2.92 14.05 -5.97
N ILE A 388 4.03 13.31 -5.88
CA ILE A 388 5.38 13.93 -5.92
C ILE A 388 5.69 14.48 -7.30
N TYR A 389 5.31 13.78 -8.38
CA TYR A 389 5.58 14.23 -9.74
C TYR A 389 4.85 15.53 -10.03
N ASP A 390 3.58 15.64 -9.67
CA ASP A 390 2.80 16.85 -9.88
C ASP A 390 3.31 18.02 -9.02
N LEU A 391 3.65 17.80 -7.75
CA LEU A 391 4.29 18.79 -6.89
C LEU A 391 5.56 19.36 -7.56
N CYS A 392 6.45 18.48 -8.00
CA CYS A 392 7.70 18.88 -8.65
C CYS A 392 7.44 19.56 -10.00
N LYS A 393 6.43 19.12 -10.75
CA LYS A 393 6.01 19.76 -11.99
C LYS A 393 5.55 21.21 -11.75
N GLN A 394 4.70 21.43 -10.73
CA GLN A 394 4.24 22.77 -10.37
C GLN A 394 5.41 23.68 -9.94
N ILE A 395 6.35 23.17 -9.14
CA ILE A 395 7.58 23.89 -8.76
C ILE A 395 8.36 24.26 -10.02
N SER A 396 8.55 23.34 -10.96
CA SER A 396 9.39 23.53 -12.14
C SER A 396 8.89 24.62 -13.09
N ILE A 397 7.59 24.86 -13.14
CA ILE A 397 6.97 25.85 -14.05
C ILE A 397 6.63 27.18 -13.37
N SER A 398 6.54 27.20 -12.03
CA SER A 398 6.16 28.42 -11.29
C SER A 398 7.26 29.49 -11.31
N ASN A 399 6.87 30.75 -11.43
CA ASN A 399 7.79 31.88 -11.34
C ASN A 399 8.19 32.24 -9.89
N LYS A 400 7.63 31.57 -8.90
CA LYS A 400 7.92 31.75 -7.47
C LYS A 400 9.21 31.10 -7.01
N PHE A 401 9.76 30.18 -7.80
CA PHE A 401 10.95 29.41 -7.47
C PHE A 401 12.15 29.83 -8.32
N SER A 402 13.33 29.76 -7.73
CA SER A 402 14.59 30.04 -8.41
C SER A 402 14.87 29.05 -9.54
N LYS A 403 15.83 29.38 -10.40
CA LYS A 403 16.29 28.44 -11.43
C LYS A 403 16.88 27.17 -10.83
N GLU A 404 17.55 27.26 -9.68
CA GLU A 404 18.11 26.11 -8.95
C GLU A 404 17.01 25.20 -8.45
N THR A 405 16.01 25.73 -7.72
CA THR A 405 14.87 24.96 -7.24
C THR A 405 14.13 24.24 -8.36
N LYS A 406 13.89 24.93 -9.49
CA LYS A 406 13.26 24.34 -10.69
C LYS A 406 14.08 23.19 -11.27
N THR A 407 15.41 23.33 -11.30
CA THR A 407 16.30 22.27 -11.77
C THR A 407 16.24 21.05 -10.83
N LEU A 408 16.27 21.27 -9.51
CA LEU A 408 16.15 20.19 -8.53
C LEU A 408 14.81 19.47 -8.63
N ALA A 409 13.70 20.20 -8.76
CA ALA A 409 12.39 19.60 -8.98
C ALA A 409 12.34 18.77 -10.28
N SER A 410 12.99 19.25 -11.36
CA SER A 410 13.09 18.50 -12.61
C SER A 410 13.93 17.22 -12.47
N ASN A 411 14.95 17.21 -11.61
CA ASN A 411 15.72 16.02 -11.31
C ASN A 411 14.88 14.97 -10.55
N VAL A 412 14.07 15.43 -9.57
CA VAL A 412 13.11 14.54 -8.88
C VAL A 412 12.14 13.88 -9.87
N MET A 413 11.57 14.67 -10.79
CA MET A 413 10.67 14.14 -11.83
C MET A 413 11.34 13.06 -12.69
N LYS A 414 12.62 13.22 -13.01
CA LYS A 414 13.42 12.26 -13.76
C LYS A 414 13.62 10.94 -13.00
N ASP A 415 13.84 11.03 -11.69
CA ASP A 415 13.99 9.85 -10.84
C ASP A 415 12.65 9.14 -10.66
N ILE A 416 11.54 9.88 -10.57
CA ILE A 416 10.19 9.28 -10.58
C ILE A 416 9.93 8.51 -11.88
N ASP A 417 10.35 9.03 -13.04
CA ASP A 417 10.23 8.32 -14.33
C ASP A 417 10.97 6.96 -14.34
N ASN A 418 11.93 6.75 -13.43
CA ASN A 418 12.61 5.48 -13.24
C ASN A 418 11.94 4.60 -12.17
N VAL A 419 11.26 5.19 -11.20
CA VAL A 419 10.57 4.47 -10.10
C VAL A 419 9.19 4.01 -10.52
N VAL A 420 8.36 4.86 -11.12
CA VAL A 420 7.00 4.52 -11.54
C VAL A 420 7.05 3.81 -12.90
N LEU A 421 6.96 2.49 -12.89
CA LEU A 421 7.00 1.68 -14.12
C LEU A 421 5.68 1.77 -14.88
N TYR A 422 4.58 1.61 -14.16
CA TYR A 422 3.21 1.67 -14.67
C TYR A 422 2.33 2.34 -13.64
N SER A 423 1.35 3.09 -14.09
CA SER A 423 0.30 3.64 -13.23
C SER A 423 -0.94 3.99 -14.04
N PHE A 424 -2.08 3.93 -13.40
CA PHE A 424 -3.29 4.59 -13.87
C PHE A 424 -3.90 5.43 -12.76
N GLY A 425 -4.67 6.43 -13.11
CA GLY A 425 -5.48 7.20 -12.17
C GLY A 425 -6.79 7.64 -12.83
N GLY A 426 -7.87 7.49 -12.11
CA GLY A 426 -9.18 7.95 -12.54
C GLY A 426 -9.22 9.48 -12.66
N THR A 427 -10.26 10.00 -13.34
CA THR A 427 -10.38 11.44 -13.64
C THR A 427 -10.50 12.33 -12.39
N LYS A 428 -10.83 11.75 -11.23
CA LYS A 428 -10.80 12.46 -9.95
C LYS A 428 -9.40 12.99 -9.61
N PHE A 429 -8.34 12.31 -10.06
CA PHE A 429 -6.94 12.66 -9.76
C PHE A 429 -6.28 13.54 -10.81
N ASN A 430 -7.05 14.25 -11.62
CA ASN A 430 -6.47 15.02 -12.73
C ASN A 430 -5.65 16.24 -12.28
N GLY A 431 -5.95 16.86 -11.12
CA GLY A 431 -5.28 18.08 -10.71
C GLY A 431 -5.26 19.15 -11.82
N THR A 432 -4.30 20.09 -11.76
CA THR A 432 -4.15 21.13 -12.80
C THR A 432 -3.53 20.60 -14.09
N ASN A 433 -2.62 19.63 -14.00
CA ASN A 433 -1.83 19.13 -15.15
C ASN A 433 -2.38 17.83 -15.78
N GLY A 434 -3.41 17.25 -15.22
CA GLY A 434 -3.94 15.94 -15.56
C GLY A 434 -3.00 14.79 -15.11
N PHE A 435 -3.58 13.68 -14.73
CA PHE A 435 -2.83 12.47 -14.37
C PHE A 435 -2.07 11.94 -15.60
N LYS A 436 -0.79 11.65 -15.43
CA LYS A 436 0.09 11.08 -16.46
C LYS A 436 0.43 9.65 -16.09
N GLU A 437 -0.11 8.69 -16.83
CA GLU A 437 0.21 7.27 -16.67
C GLU A 437 1.74 7.04 -16.79
N GLY A 438 2.29 6.21 -15.91
CA GLY A 438 3.73 5.95 -15.82
C GLY A 438 4.58 7.10 -15.24
N LYS A 439 3.95 8.11 -14.63
CA LYS A 439 4.62 9.26 -13.98
C LYS A 439 4.00 9.60 -12.64
N ASN A 440 2.70 9.86 -12.61
CA ASN A 440 1.94 10.10 -11.40
C ASN A 440 1.57 8.77 -10.72
N GLY A 441 1.20 8.82 -9.46
CA GLY A 441 0.74 7.68 -8.69
C GLY A 441 1.68 7.30 -7.54
N LEU A 442 2.75 8.06 -7.30
CA LEU A 442 3.57 7.94 -6.11
C LEU A 442 3.36 9.18 -5.24
N SER A 443 2.87 8.96 -4.03
CA SER A 443 2.56 10.06 -3.10
C SER A 443 3.63 10.26 -2.04
N VAL A 444 3.55 11.41 -1.37
CA VAL A 444 4.33 11.75 -0.18
C VAL A 444 3.45 12.48 0.83
N PHE A 445 3.74 12.32 2.09
CA PHE A 445 3.09 13.08 3.14
C PHE A 445 3.46 14.55 3.09
N LEU A 446 2.44 15.43 2.99
CA LEU A 446 2.59 16.88 2.98
C LEU A 446 1.48 17.55 3.81
N PRO A 447 1.63 17.65 5.14
CA PRO A 447 0.65 18.24 6.04
C PRO A 447 0.56 19.76 5.87
N ASP A 448 -0.46 20.38 6.48
CA ASP A 448 -0.71 21.82 6.37
C ASP A 448 -0.33 22.65 7.61
N GLY A 449 0.09 22.08 8.66
CA GLY A 449 0.45 22.80 9.90
C GLY A 449 -0.69 23.61 10.53
N ASN A 450 -1.94 23.42 10.13
CA ASN A 450 -3.07 24.19 10.66
C ASN A 450 -3.34 23.83 12.12
N ARG A 451 -3.27 24.83 13.00
CA ARG A 451 -3.47 24.67 14.45
C ARG A 451 -4.94 24.66 14.88
N ASN A 452 -5.86 24.93 13.98
CA ASN A 452 -7.27 25.09 14.33
C ASN A 452 -8.10 23.82 14.17
N TYR A 453 -7.49 22.71 13.80
CA TYR A 453 -8.19 21.44 13.76
C TYR A 453 -8.51 20.95 15.17
N ILE A 454 -9.75 20.53 15.35
CA ILE A 454 -10.19 19.86 16.58
C ILE A 454 -9.91 18.37 16.38
N SER A 455 -9.12 17.80 17.28
CA SER A 455 -8.89 16.37 17.28
C SER A 455 -10.20 15.60 17.39
N ARG A 456 -10.41 14.63 16.54
CA ARG A 456 -11.55 13.69 16.60
C ARG A 456 -11.69 13.02 17.98
N TYR A 457 -10.59 12.85 18.67
CA TYR A 457 -10.50 12.05 19.88
C TYR A 457 -10.45 12.87 21.17
N SER A 458 -9.93 14.08 21.14
CA SER A 458 -9.67 14.84 22.36
C SER A 458 -10.43 16.15 22.46
N MET A 459 -11.11 16.59 21.40
CA MET A 459 -11.74 17.92 21.33
C MET A 459 -10.75 19.08 21.62
N MET A 460 -9.45 18.81 21.71
CA MET A 460 -8.43 19.82 21.94
C MET A 460 -7.91 20.38 20.62
N LYS A 461 -7.61 21.67 20.59
CA LYS A 461 -6.90 22.29 19.48
C LYS A 461 -5.42 21.92 19.57
N ILE A 462 -4.98 21.03 18.72
CA ILE A 462 -3.59 20.58 18.64
C ILE A 462 -3.08 20.91 17.23
N PRO A 463 -1.80 21.30 17.09
CA PRO A 463 -1.21 21.50 15.78
C PRO A 463 -1.39 20.27 14.88
N HIS A 464 -1.79 20.49 13.64
CA HIS A 464 -2.12 19.42 12.69
C HIS A 464 -0.98 18.39 12.55
N TRP A 465 0.25 18.84 12.45
CA TRP A 465 1.43 17.97 12.43
C TRP A 465 1.53 17.05 13.64
N GLN A 466 1.16 17.51 14.82
CA GLN A 466 1.30 16.77 16.08
C GLN A 466 0.10 15.89 16.42
N ILE A 467 -1.09 16.16 15.88
CA ILE A 467 -2.26 15.30 16.10
C ILE A 467 -2.31 14.10 15.17
N GLN A 468 -1.44 14.05 14.21
CA GLN A 468 -1.32 12.86 13.39
C GLN A 468 -0.98 11.68 14.30
N SER A 469 -1.86 10.72 14.33
CA SER A 469 -1.70 9.51 15.13
C SER A 469 -0.41 8.74 14.84
N TRP A 470 0.24 9.03 13.76
CA TRP A 470 1.49 8.46 13.30
C TRP A 470 2.69 9.42 13.43
N TYR A 471 2.47 10.67 13.81
CA TYR A 471 3.54 11.57 14.22
C TYR A 471 3.86 11.37 15.69
N ASN A 472 2.85 11.45 16.56
CA ASN A 472 3.04 11.40 17.99
C ASN A 472 1.81 10.85 18.73
N SER A 473 1.97 10.21 19.88
CA SER A 473 0.86 9.99 20.78
C SER A 473 0.60 11.23 21.63
N ILE A 474 -0.63 11.39 22.11
CA ILE A 474 -0.99 12.49 23.02
C ILE A 474 -0.09 12.51 24.25
N ASP A 475 0.30 11.35 24.76
CA ASP A 475 1.13 11.20 25.97
C ASP A 475 2.60 11.54 25.75
N THR A 476 3.06 11.61 24.50
CA THR A 476 4.46 11.87 24.13
C THR A 476 4.66 13.21 23.45
N MET A 477 3.60 14.00 23.27
CA MET A 477 3.68 15.33 22.64
C MET A 477 4.67 16.27 23.37
N ALA A 478 4.84 16.09 24.68
CA ALA A 478 5.79 16.89 25.47
C ALA A 478 7.24 16.48 25.30
N SER A 479 7.52 15.24 24.86
CA SER A 479 8.89 14.71 24.78
C SER A 479 9.46 14.66 23.36
N GLY A 480 8.60 14.69 22.32
CA GLY A 480 9.04 14.60 20.93
C GLY A 480 9.78 13.31 20.54
N LEU A 481 9.94 12.38 21.47
CA LEU A 481 10.88 11.27 21.35
C LEU A 481 10.32 10.01 20.67
N ASN A 482 9.00 9.93 20.46
CA ASN A 482 8.34 8.73 19.94
C ASN A 482 7.45 9.04 18.75
N ASN A 483 8.02 9.63 17.71
CA ASN A 483 7.30 9.88 16.47
C ASN A 483 7.37 8.65 15.54
N PRO A 484 6.27 7.89 15.36
CA PRO A 484 6.29 6.71 14.50
C PRO A 484 6.64 7.04 13.04
N TYR A 485 6.17 8.16 12.50
CA TYR A 485 6.51 8.59 11.15
C TYR A 485 8.00 8.91 11.00
N GLY A 486 8.54 9.68 11.92
CA GLY A 486 9.95 10.06 11.92
C GLY A 486 10.91 8.89 12.10
N LYS A 487 10.45 7.73 12.56
CA LYS A 487 11.24 6.50 12.69
C LYS A 487 11.36 5.70 11.41
N LEU A 488 10.57 5.99 10.39
CA LEU A 488 10.70 5.37 9.07
C LEU A 488 12.06 5.67 8.43
N SER A 489 12.60 4.73 7.68
CA SER A 489 13.88 4.91 6.98
C SER A 489 13.87 6.14 6.06
N TRP A 490 12.72 6.45 5.44
CA TRP A 490 12.53 7.68 4.67
C TRP A 490 12.85 8.95 5.46
N CYS A 491 12.50 8.99 6.72
CA CYS A 491 12.69 10.14 7.60
C CYS A 491 14.07 10.18 8.25
N LYS A 492 14.64 9.01 8.57
CA LYS A 492 15.95 8.89 9.22
C LYS A 492 17.12 9.13 8.27
N ASP A 493 17.03 8.54 7.07
CA ASP A 493 18.12 8.61 6.11
C ASP A 493 18.25 10.03 5.55
N GLY A 494 19.49 10.52 5.50
CA GLY A 494 19.80 11.85 4.96
C GLY A 494 19.54 13.02 5.92
N GLN A 495 19.25 12.76 7.20
CA GLN A 495 19.19 13.82 8.22
C GLN A 495 20.53 14.51 8.37
N ASP A 496 20.51 15.82 8.67
CA ASP A 496 21.71 16.56 9.04
C ASP A 496 22.04 16.37 10.52
N SER A 497 23.29 16.08 10.84
CA SER A 497 23.74 15.93 12.21
C SER A 497 23.78 17.26 13.00
N LYS A 498 23.75 18.39 12.29
CA LYS A 498 23.73 19.71 12.91
C LYS A 498 22.32 20.06 13.37
N LYS A 499 22.20 20.42 14.64
CA LYS A 499 20.95 20.96 15.18
C LYS A 499 20.49 22.17 14.35
N ASN A 500 19.19 22.23 14.08
CA ASN A 500 18.55 23.30 13.30
C ASN A 500 19.03 23.41 11.84
N THR A 501 19.38 22.28 11.24
CA THR A 501 19.74 22.19 9.82
C THR A 501 18.83 21.17 9.14
N VAL A 502 18.38 21.47 7.96
CA VAL A 502 17.56 20.58 7.14
C VAL A 502 18.47 19.78 6.20
N GLY A 503 18.47 18.46 6.34
CA GLY A 503 19.17 17.53 5.46
C GLY A 503 18.22 16.72 4.56
N ASN A 504 16.93 16.57 4.95
CA ASN A 504 15.97 15.76 4.23
C ASN A 504 14.55 16.34 4.28
N TRP A 505 13.61 15.64 3.61
CA TRP A 505 12.20 16.05 3.55
C TRP A 505 11.52 16.08 4.93
N PHE A 506 11.80 15.10 5.80
CA PHE A 506 11.21 15.08 7.13
C PHE A 506 11.67 16.28 7.97
N GLU A 507 12.96 16.60 7.98
CA GLU A 507 13.48 17.75 8.69
C GLU A 507 12.95 19.07 8.12
N LEU A 508 12.67 19.13 6.81
CA LEU A 508 12.00 20.29 6.21
C LEU A 508 10.60 20.49 6.81
N LEU A 509 9.78 19.40 6.86
CA LEU A 509 8.44 19.46 7.46
C LEU A 509 8.50 19.80 8.95
N ASP A 510 9.43 19.18 9.67
CA ASP A 510 9.66 19.45 11.09
C ASP A 510 10.03 20.93 11.31
N SER A 511 10.94 21.49 10.52
CA SER A 511 11.30 22.90 10.57
C SER A 511 10.13 23.85 10.29
N TRP A 512 9.14 23.39 9.53
CA TRP A 512 7.99 24.22 9.16
C TRP A 512 6.85 24.14 10.17
N PHE A 513 6.63 22.99 10.81
CA PHE A 513 5.39 22.69 11.51
C PHE A 513 5.57 22.29 12.97
N ASP A 514 6.77 21.93 13.42
CA ASP A 514 7.00 21.63 14.83
C ASP A 514 6.83 22.90 15.68
N THR A 515 6.02 22.77 16.73
CA THR A 515 5.67 23.88 17.64
C THR A 515 6.08 23.61 19.08
N SER A 516 6.83 22.56 19.31
CA SER A 516 7.22 22.16 20.66
C SER A 516 8.03 23.21 21.42
N ASN A 517 8.65 24.18 20.69
CA ASN A 517 9.28 25.38 21.24
C ASN A 517 8.31 26.53 21.50
N GLY A 518 7.00 26.36 21.25
CA GLY A 518 6.02 27.47 21.28
C GLY A 518 6.04 28.36 20.06
N VAL A 519 6.86 28.06 19.04
CA VAL A 519 6.99 28.79 17.78
C VAL A 519 6.73 27.81 16.64
N ASP A 520 6.00 28.24 15.60
CA ASP A 520 5.87 27.47 14.36
C ASP A 520 7.24 27.29 13.72
N GLY A 521 7.59 26.04 13.41
CA GLY A 521 8.85 25.71 12.80
C GLY A 521 10.02 25.66 13.81
N GLY A 522 9.88 24.86 14.86
CA GLY A 522 11.02 24.42 15.64
C GLY A 522 11.93 23.51 14.82
N PHE A 523 13.21 23.45 15.17
CA PHE A 523 14.20 22.67 14.43
C PHE A 523 14.63 21.45 15.21
N ASN A 524 14.73 20.32 14.54
CA ASN A 524 15.43 19.11 14.98
C ASN A 524 15.19 18.77 16.44
N HIS A 525 13.92 18.56 16.78
CA HIS A 525 13.56 18.03 18.07
C HIS A 525 13.93 16.57 18.22
N TYR A 526 14.04 15.87 17.13
CA TYR A 526 14.26 14.45 17.09
C TYR A 526 15.75 14.19 16.93
N GLN A 527 16.40 13.80 18.02
CA GLN A 527 17.68 13.11 17.96
C GLN A 527 17.36 11.63 17.76
N TRP A 528 17.62 11.16 16.58
CA TRP A 528 17.46 9.75 16.20
C TRP A 528 18.67 8.93 16.59
#